data_0ff800c624c9df827eff49d18f07d553
#
_entry.id   0ff800c624c9df827eff49d18f07d553
#
_cell.length_a   1.000
_cell.length_b   1.000
_cell.length_c   1.000
_cell.angle_alpha   90.00
_cell.angle_beta   90.00
_cell.angle_gamma   90.00
#
_symmetry.space_group_name_H-M   'P 1'
#
loop_
_entity.id
_entity.type
_entity.pdbx_description
1 polymer ?
#
loop_
_entity_poly.entity_id
_entity_poly.type
_entity_poly.pdbx_seq_one_letter_code
_entity_poly.pdbx_strand_id
1 'polypeptide(L)'
;MATKRPSVVVTGANRGIGLELVSQYLANDWQVHGCCRRPELATQLAGLASNSSLSIHQLDVSNPDSVEKLALALSEQSIDLLINNAGIYGGERQSFGDIDYAQWTRVLEVNTLGPYRVSTALADQVGNSEQRMMVNISSAMGSIERHTSGGHYIYRSSKAALNMVTVNLAHDLRSRGITVLSVHPGWVRTDMGGSSADISAQTSAAGLRQLISNTTIEDSGRFFSWDGSALPW
;
A
#
# COMPACT_ATOMS: atom_id res chain seq x y z
N MET A 1 22.04 -21.56 12.79
CA MET A 1 21.95 -20.11 12.53
C MET A 1 20.50 -19.72 12.74
N ALA A 2 20.20 -18.68 13.53
CA ALA A 2 18.84 -18.20 13.65
C ALA A 2 18.38 -17.70 12.28
N THR A 3 17.29 -18.21 11.75
CA THR A 3 16.69 -17.72 10.50
C THR A 3 16.33 -16.25 10.70
N LYS A 4 16.81 -15.38 9.82
CA LYS A 4 16.47 -13.95 9.85
C LYS A 4 14.95 -13.83 9.67
N ARG A 5 14.27 -13.07 10.56
CA ARG A 5 12.84 -12.83 10.43
C ARG A 5 12.59 -12.01 9.16
N PRO A 6 11.59 -12.36 8.35
CA PRO A 6 11.22 -11.53 7.21
C PRO A 6 10.71 -10.17 7.68
N SER A 7 10.87 -9.14 6.85
CA SER A 7 10.54 -7.76 7.20
C SER A 7 9.55 -7.13 6.24
N VAL A 8 8.63 -6.31 6.77
CA VAL A 8 7.62 -5.59 6.00
C VAL A 8 7.56 -4.11 6.36
N VAL A 9 7.49 -3.25 5.35
CA VAL A 9 7.13 -1.83 5.49
C VAL A 9 5.68 -1.65 5.07
N VAL A 10 4.86 -1.04 5.95
CA VAL A 10 3.44 -0.73 5.67
C VAL A 10 3.23 0.77 5.79
N THR A 11 2.88 1.43 4.69
CA THR A 11 2.53 2.86 4.71
C THR A 11 1.06 3.06 5.09
N GLY A 12 0.74 4.14 5.82
CA GLY A 12 -0.62 4.37 6.31
C GLY A 12 -1.07 3.37 7.38
N ALA A 13 -0.14 2.97 8.26
CA ALA A 13 -0.29 1.89 9.24
C ALA A 13 -1.13 2.24 10.48
N ASN A 14 -1.57 3.48 10.66
CA ASN A 14 -2.17 3.95 11.91
C ASN A 14 -3.64 3.59 12.10
N ARG A 15 -4.34 3.09 11.08
CA ARG A 15 -5.77 2.70 11.11
C ARG A 15 -6.14 1.78 9.95
N GLY A 16 -7.38 1.25 10.00
CA GLY A 16 -7.99 0.51 8.90
C GLY A 16 -7.16 -0.70 8.45
N ILE A 17 -7.07 -0.90 7.14
CA ILE A 17 -6.36 -2.03 6.52
C ILE A 17 -4.87 -2.04 6.91
N GLY A 18 -4.23 -0.86 6.91
CA GLY A 18 -2.80 -0.75 7.24
C GLY A 18 -2.49 -1.19 8.67
N LEU A 19 -3.31 -0.82 9.65
CA LEU A 19 -3.17 -1.25 11.04
C LEU A 19 -3.38 -2.76 11.19
N GLU A 20 -4.37 -3.29 10.50
CA GLU A 20 -4.67 -4.72 10.53
C GLU A 20 -3.55 -5.55 9.89
N LEU A 21 -2.97 -5.07 8.77
CA LEU A 21 -1.78 -5.69 8.17
C LEU A 21 -0.61 -5.73 9.17
N VAL A 22 -0.33 -4.61 9.86
CA VAL A 22 0.70 -4.56 10.91
C VAL A 22 0.42 -5.63 11.97
N SER A 23 -0.81 -5.68 12.51
CA SER A 23 -1.20 -6.64 13.54
C SER A 23 -0.98 -8.09 13.08
N GLN A 24 -1.43 -8.42 11.87
CA GLN A 24 -1.32 -9.77 11.34
C GLN A 24 0.11 -10.18 10.97
N TYR A 25 0.96 -9.26 10.47
CA TYR A 25 2.37 -9.56 10.22
C TYR A 25 3.15 -9.76 11.53
N LEU A 26 2.88 -8.95 12.57
CA LEU A 26 3.44 -9.16 13.91
C LEU A 26 3.06 -10.54 14.51
N ALA A 27 1.81 -10.94 14.35
CA ALA A 27 1.31 -12.24 14.81
C ALA A 27 1.94 -13.44 14.07
N ASN A 28 2.60 -13.19 12.93
CA ASN A 28 3.30 -14.20 12.13
C ASN A 28 4.83 -14.02 12.14
N ASP A 29 5.38 -13.49 13.23
CA ASP A 29 6.81 -13.35 13.49
C ASP A 29 7.62 -12.51 12.49
N TRP A 30 6.97 -11.55 11.81
CA TRP A 30 7.65 -10.60 10.95
C TRP A 30 8.23 -9.42 11.75
N GLN A 31 9.34 -8.87 11.26
CA GLN A 31 9.78 -7.52 11.62
C GLN A 31 8.92 -6.51 10.86
N VAL A 32 8.23 -5.61 11.57
CA VAL A 32 7.28 -4.68 10.95
C VAL A 32 7.73 -3.24 11.11
N HIS A 33 7.75 -2.50 10.01
CA HIS A 33 7.97 -1.06 9.95
C HIS A 33 6.64 -0.38 9.62
N GLY A 34 5.91 0.04 10.65
CA GLY A 34 4.63 0.74 10.52
C GLY A 34 4.83 2.24 10.31
N CYS A 35 4.41 2.76 9.15
CA CYS A 35 4.64 4.16 8.78
C CYS A 35 3.34 4.97 8.78
N CYS A 36 3.34 6.15 9.42
CA CYS A 36 2.21 7.08 9.39
C CYS A 36 2.68 8.54 9.55
N ARG A 37 1.82 9.50 9.18
CA ARG A 37 2.18 10.93 9.19
C ARG A 37 2.41 11.50 10.58
N ARG A 38 1.67 11.03 11.57
CA ARG A 38 1.68 11.53 12.95
C ARG A 38 1.71 10.36 13.92
N PRO A 39 2.90 9.76 14.16
CA PRO A 39 3.06 8.63 15.09
C PRO A 39 2.56 8.94 16.50
N GLU A 40 2.73 10.17 16.96
CA GLU A 40 2.31 10.66 18.28
C GLU A 40 0.79 10.62 18.50
N LEU A 41 0.01 10.59 17.42
CA LEU A 41 -1.46 10.48 17.45
C LEU A 41 -1.97 9.07 17.09
N ALA A 42 -1.07 8.15 16.74
CA ALA A 42 -1.40 6.81 16.28
C ALA A 42 -1.56 5.83 17.46
N THR A 43 -2.50 6.10 18.38
CA THR A 43 -2.66 5.35 19.63
C THR A 43 -2.86 3.85 19.44
N GLN A 44 -3.63 3.42 18.44
CA GLN A 44 -3.84 2.00 18.14
C GLN A 44 -2.55 1.33 17.65
N LEU A 45 -1.79 1.98 16.78
CA LEU A 45 -0.49 1.48 16.32
C LEU A 45 0.52 1.44 17.47
N ALA A 46 0.55 2.49 18.29
CA ALA A 46 1.41 2.55 19.48
C ALA A 46 1.06 1.45 20.50
N GLY A 47 -0.21 1.06 20.61
CA GLY A 47 -0.67 -0.06 21.43
C GLY A 47 -0.07 -1.42 21.03
N LEU A 48 0.38 -1.58 19.79
CA LEU A 48 1.09 -2.76 19.30
C LEU A 48 2.61 -2.72 19.56
N ALA A 49 3.16 -1.57 19.97
CA ALA A 49 4.60 -1.36 20.14
C ALA A 49 5.21 -2.09 21.36
N SER A 50 4.40 -2.73 22.21
CA SER A 50 4.89 -3.69 23.21
C SER A 50 5.58 -4.91 22.56
N ASN A 51 5.28 -5.19 21.29
CA ASN A 51 5.99 -6.17 20.49
C ASN A 51 7.30 -5.57 19.97
N SER A 52 8.43 -6.12 20.39
CA SER A 52 9.78 -5.67 19.99
C SER A 52 10.06 -5.79 18.48
N SER A 53 9.18 -6.44 17.74
CA SER A 53 9.27 -6.58 16.28
C SER A 53 8.58 -5.43 15.52
N LEU A 54 7.99 -4.44 16.21
CA LEU A 54 7.40 -3.26 15.57
C LEU A 54 8.31 -2.03 15.74
N SER A 55 8.65 -1.41 14.63
CA SER A 55 9.22 -0.07 14.56
C SER A 55 8.22 0.89 13.93
N ILE A 56 7.98 2.04 14.57
CA ILE A 56 7.04 3.06 14.05
C ILE A 56 7.84 4.22 13.47
N HIS A 57 7.53 4.59 12.22
CA HIS A 57 8.21 5.66 11.50
C HIS A 57 7.24 6.78 11.11
N GLN A 58 7.72 8.01 11.21
CA GLN A 58 7.01 9.14 10.63
C GLN A 58 7.18 9.14 9.11
N LEU A 59 6.07 9.17 8.38
CA LEU A 59 6.07 9.21 6.91
C LEU A 59 4.86 9.97 6.36
N ASP A 60 5.11 11.06 5.65
CA ASP A 60 4.18 11.64 4.68
C ASP A 60 4.66 11.26 3.26
N VAL A 61 3.93 10.35 2.61
CA VAL A 61 4.28 9.83 1.28
C VAL A 61 4.26 10.91 0.18
N SER A 62 3.58 12.04 0.44
CA SER A 62 3.54 13.19 -0.48
C SER A 62 4.72 14.15 -0.31
N ASN A 63 5.53 13.99 0.74
CA ASN A 63 6.69 14.84 1.02
C ASN A 63 7.99 14.08 0.70
N PRO A 64 8.79 14.51 -0.30
CA PRO A 64 10.05 13.88 -0.67
C PRO A 64 11.04 13.75 0.49
N ASP A 65 11.21 14.80 1.30
CA ASP A 65 12.16 14.81 2.44
C ASP A 65 11.74 13.78 3.51
N SER A 66 10.42 13.57 3.68
CA SER A 66 9.91 12.56 4.61
C SER A 66 10.22 11.14 4.11
N VAL A 67 10.14 10.92 2.81
CA VAL A 67 10.47 9.64 2.18
C VAL A 67 11.98 9.36 2.25
N GLU A 68 12.81 10.37 1.98
CA GLU A 68 14.27 10.25 2.10
C GLU A 68 14.70 9.90 3.53
N LYS A 69 14.11 10.56 4.54
CA LYS A 69 14.37 10.24 5.96
C LYS A 69 14.03 8.78 6.30
N LEU A 70 12.92 8.26 5.77
CA LEU A 70 12.58 6.85 5.95
C LEU A 70 13.62 5.93 5.29
N ALA A 71 14.02 6.23 4.05
CA ALA A 71 15.01 5.44 3.32
C ALA A 71 16.37 5.41 4.06
N LEU A 72 16.81 6.54 4.61
CA LEU A 72 18.01 6.63 5.42
C LEU A 72 17.89 5.80 6.73
N ALA A 73 16.74 5.87 7.40
CA ALA A 73 16.50 5.10 8.62
C ALA A 73 16.49 3.58 8.39
N LEU A 74 16.19 3.15 7.15
CA LEU A 74 16.13 1.75 6.74
C LEU A 74 17.33 1.31 5.86
N SER A 75 18.37 2.15 5.71
CA SER A 75 19.47 1.92 4.76
C SER A 75 20.19 0.58 4.96
N GLU A 76 20.34 0.14 6.21
CA GLU A 76 21.00 -1.12 6.58
C GLU A 76 20.03 -2.31 6.69
N GLN A 77 18.74 -2.10 6.38
CA GLN A 77 17.73 -3.15 6.45
C GLN A 77 17.53 -3.82 5.08
N SER A 78 17.26 -5.13 5.08
CA SER A 78 16.65 -5.76 3.90
C SER A 78 15.14 -5.84 4.14
N ILE A 79 14.35 -5.41 3.16
CA ILE A 79 12.88 -5.33 3.26
C ILE A 79 12.28 -6.37 2.32
N ASP A 80 11.69 -7.41 2.88
CA ASP A 80 11.10 -8.51 2.10
C ASP A 80 9.84 -8.08 1.37
N LEU A 81 9.09 -7.16 2.00
CA LEU A 81 7.80 -6.70 1.49
C LEU A 81 7.58 -5.21 1.75
N LEU A 82 7.30 -4.45 0.70
CA LEU A 82 6.80 -3.08 0.80
C LEU A 82 5.30 -3.06 0.46
N ILE A 83 4.45 -2.58 1.38
CA ILE A 83 3.03 -2.36 1.14
C ILE A 83 2.73 -0.86 1.12
N ASN A 84 2.53 -0.32 -0.06
CA ASN A 84 2.05 1.04 -0.29
C ASN A 84 0.53 1.07 -0.07
N ASN A 85 0.14 1.21 1.21
CA ASN A 85 -1.27 1.24 1.61
C ASN A 85 -1.79 2.66 1.88
N ALA A 86 -0.93 3.63 2.14
CA ALA A 86 -1.34 5.02 2.36
C ALA A 86 -2.17 5.56 1.18
N GLY A 87 -3.34 6.11 1.47
CA GLY A 87 -4.22 6.67 0.45
C GLY A 87 -5.33 7.53 1.04
N ILE A 88 -5.92 8.38 0.20
CA ILE A 88 -7.04 9.25 0.54
C ILE A 88 -8.11 9.21 -0.57
N TYR A 89 -9.38 9.46 -0.20
CA TYR A 89 -10.50 9.42 -1.15
C TYR A 89 -10.69 10.73 -1.92
N GLY A 90 -10.45 11.88 -1.29
CA GLY A 90 -10.50 13.19 -1.94
C GLY A 90 -11.82 13.94 -1.78
N GLY A 91 -12.65 13.58 -0.75
CA GLY A 91 -13.89 14.27 -0.43
C GLY A 91 -15.07 13.93 -1.36
N GLU A 92 -16.13 14.73 -1.32
CA GLU A 92 -17.39 14.45 -2.01
C GLU A 92 -17.50 15.11 -3.40
N ARG A 93 -16.81 16.25 -3.62
CA ARG A 93 -16.89 17.02 -4.86
C ARG A 93 -16.05 16.38 -5.97
N GLN A 94 -16.55 15.29 -6.52
CA GLN A 94 -15.89 14.45 -7.55
C GLN A 94 -16.81 14.13 -8.73
N SER A 95 -17.88 14.89 -8.93
CA SER A 95 -18.85 14.68 -10.00
C SER A 95 -18.60 15.59 -11.21
N PHE A 96 -19.12 15.22 -12.36
CA PHE A 96 -19.07 16.08 -13.55
C PHE A 96 -19.67 17.47 -13.26
N GLY A 97 -18.88 18.51 -13.53
CA GLY A 97 -19.28 19.89 -13.26
C GLY A 97 -19.11 20.36 -11.80
N ASP A 98 -18.80 19.44 -10.85
CA ASP A 98 -18.50 19.77 -9.45
C ASP A 98 -17.24 19.07 -8.97
N ILE A 99 -16.08 19.64 -9.30
CA ILE A 99 -14.77 19.11 -9.02
C ILE A 99 -13.98 20.08 -8.13
N ASP A 100 -13.39 19.52 -7.05
CA ASP A 100 -12.36 20.22 -6.29
C ASP A 100 -10.97 19.88 -6.87
N TYR A 101 -10.42 20.79 -7.67
CA TYR A 101 -9.12 20.59 -8.34
C TYR A 101 -7.94 20.55 -7.35
N ALA A 102 -8.01 21.28 -6.23
CA ALA A 102 -6.99 21.23 -5.21
C ALA A 102 -6.95 19.85 -4.54
N GLN A 103 -8.12 19.28 -4.26
CA GLN A 103 -8.21 17.90 -3.77
C GLN A 103 -7.75 16.89 -4.83
N TRP A 104 -8.05 17.11 -6.10
CA TRP A 104 -7.58 16.22 -7.16
C TRP A 104 -6.05 16.14 -7.20
N THR A 105 -5.39 17.29 -7.19
CA THR A 105 -3.94 17.36 -7.10
C THR A 105 -3.42 16.64 -5.86
N ARG A 106 -4.03 16.90 -4.70
CA ARG A 106 -3.63 16.27 -3.43
C ARG A 106 -3.79 14.74 -3.47
N VAL A 107 -4.87 14.24 -4.08
CA VAL A 107 -5.12 12.81 -4.19
C VAL A 107 -4.12 12.13 -5.12
N LEU A 108 -3.77 12.76 -6.25
CA LEU A 108 -2.71 12.26 -7.13
C LEU A 108 -1.35 12.23 -6.43
N GLU A 109 -1.01 13.27 -5.65
CA GLU A 109 0.22 13.32 -4.86
C GLU A 109 0.32 12.14 -3.87
N VAL A 110 -0.77 11.84 -3.16
CA VAL A 110 -0.77 10.79 -2.14
C VAL A 110 -0.92 9.40 -2.75
N ASN A 111 -1.90 9.22 -3.66
CA ASN A 111 -2.31 7.89 -4.13
C ASN A 111 -1.46 7.35 -5.28
N THR A 112 -0.77 8.23 -6.02
CA THR A 112 -0.03 7.87 -7.24
C THR A 112 1.47 8.15 -7.07
N LEU A 113 1.84 9.42 -6.84
CA LEU A 113 3.24 9.82 -6.71
C LEU A 113 3.86 9.32 -5.40
N GLY A 114 3.07 9.26 -4.32
CA GLY A 114 3.52 8.72 -3.04
C GLY A 114 4.04 7.28 -3.13
N PRO A 115 3.23 6.31 -3.61
CA PRO A 115 3.71 4.95 -3.84
C PRO A 115 4.93 4.86 -4.75
N TYR A 116 5.01 5.65 -5.82
CA TYR A 116 6.19 5.70 -6.67
C TYR A 116 7.44 6.15 -5.91
N ARG A 117 7.35 7.28 -5.17
CA ARG A 117 8.46 7.81 -4.37
C ARG A 117 8.96 6.80 -3.34
N VAL A 118 8.05 6.17 -2.59
CA VAL A 118 8.43 5.19 -1.56
C VAL A 118 9.04 3.95 -2.21
N SER A 119 8.48 3.47 -3.32
CA SER A 119 9.01 2.30 -4.05
C SER A 119 10.41 2.56 -4.59
N THR A 120 10.68 3.73 -5.17
CA THR A 120 12.01 4.09 -5.67
C THR A 120 13.02 4.28 -4.55
N ALA A 121 12.63 4.91 -3.45
CA ALA A 121 13.50 5.17 -2.30
C ALA A 121 13.90 3.89 -1.55
N LEU A 122 13.07 2.85 -1.55
CA LEU A 122 13.32 1.56 -0.88
C LEU A 122 13.69 0.42 -1.86
N ALA A 123 13.91 0.74 -3.14
CA ALA A 123 14.17 -0.30 -4.14
C ALA A 123 15.42 -1.14 -3.85
N ASP A 124 16.47 -0.54 -3.28
CA ASP A 124 17.69 -1.26 -2.92
C ASP A 124 17.47 -2.18 -1.72
N GLN A 125 16.78 -1.72 -0.69
CA GLN A 125 16.43 -2.52 0.48
C GLN A 125 15.55 -3.72 0.11
N VAL A 126 14.59 -3.51 -0.82
CA VAL A 126 13.75 -4.60 -1.32
C VAL A 126 14.56 -5.55 -2.21
N GLY A 127 15.37 -5.03 -3.12
CA GLY A 127 16.20 -5.85 -4.02
C GLY A 127 17.25 -6.70 -3.30
N ASN A 128 17.69 -6.30 -2.11
CA ASN A 128 18.64 -7.02 -1.27
C ASN A 128 17.99 -8.04 -0.31
N SER A 129 16.68 -8.21 -0.37
CA SER A 129 15.93 -9.17 0.47
C SER A 129 15.73 -10.52 -0.22
N GLU A 130 15.09 -11.47 0.48
CA GLU A 130 14.77 -12.78 -0.08
C GLU A 130 13.48 -12.75 -0.91
N GLN A 131 12.39 -12.12 -0.42
CA GLN A 131 11.10 -12.16 -1.09
C GLN A 131 10.96 -11.13 -2.21
N ARG A 132 11.61 -9.96 -2.11
CA ARG A 132 11.69 -8.92 -3.15
C ARG A 132 10.34 -8.51 -3.70
N MET A 133 9.43 -8.05 -2.82
CA MET A 133 8.06 -7.77 -3.22
C MET A 133 7.60 -6.36 -2.87
N MET A 134 6.88 -5.72 -3.79
CA MET A 134 6.19 -4.45 -3.61
C MET A 134 4.72 -4.60 -3.96
N VAL A 135 3.83 -4.14 -3.09
CA VAL A 135 2.38 -4.20 -3.28
C VAL A 135 1.79 -2.80 -3.18
N ASN A 136 1.10 -2.38 -4.22
CA ASN A 136 0.36 -1.12 -4.26
C ASN A 136 -1.12 -1.38 -3.99
N ILE A 137 -1.65 -0.85 -2.88
CA ILE A 137 -3.08 -0.94 -2.58
C ILE A 137 -3.85 0.02 -3.48
N SER A 138 -4.40 -0.54 -4.55
CA SER A 138 -5.22 0.14 -5.54
C SER A 138 -6.72 0.01 -5.20
N SER A 139 -7.56 -0.03 -6.20
CA SER A 139 -9.02 -0.20 -6.08
C SER A 139 -9.60 -0.75 -7.37
N ALA A 140 -10.64 -1.57 -7.29
CA ALA A 140 -11.46 -1.93 -8.45
C ALA A 140 -12.02 -0.70 -9.17
N MET A 141 -12.16 0.44 -8.47
CA MET A 141 -12.52 1.73 -9.07
C MET A 141 -11.43 2.32 -9.97
N GLY A 142 -10.20 1.80 -9.94
CA GLY A 142 -9.12 2.15 -10.86
C GLY A 142 -9.09 1.29 -12.13
N SER A 143 -9.96 0.29 -12.26
CA SER A 143 -10.11 -0.49 -13.49
C SER A 143 -10.92 0.29 -14.52
N ILE A 144 -10.33 0.55 -15.66
CA ILE A 144 -11.01 1.26 -16.78
C ILE A 144 -12.04 0.33 -17.42
N GLU A 145 -11.68 -0.94 -17.60
CA GLU A 145 -12.55 -1.94 -18.26
C GLU A 145 -13.83 -2.24 -17.47
N ARG A 146 -13.73 -2.29 -16.12
CA ARG A 146 -14.90 -2.56 -15.26
C ARG A 146 -15.85 -1.40 -15.14
N HIS A 147 -15.52 -0.24 -15.75
CA HIS A 147 -16.22 1.02 -15.45
C HIS A 147 -17.44 1.20 -16.34
N THR A 148 -18.63 1.25 -15.73
CA THR A 148 -19.92 1.38 -16.41
C THR A 148 -20.68 2.66 -16.06
N SER A 149 -20.11 3.54 -15.21
CA SER A 149 -20.77 4.77 -14.75
C SER A 149 -19.80 5.93 -14.61
N GLY A 150 -20.27 7.18 -14.66
CA GLY A 150 -19.47 8.38 -14.39
C GLY A 150 -19.23 8.63 -12.89
N GLY A 151 -18.67 9.80 -12.57
CA GLY A 151 -18.41 10.25 -11.19
C GLY A 151 -17.10 9.75 -10.61
N HIS A 152 -16.81 10.18 -9.37
CA HIS A 152 -15.61 9.84 -8.61
C HIS A 152 -14.28 10.11 -9.37
N TYR A 153 -14.26 11.15 -10.19
CA TYR A 153 -13.15 11.46 -11.11
C TYR A 153 -11.79 11.51 -10.38
N ILE A 154 -11.76 12.14 -9.21
CA ILE A 154 -10.55 12.32 -8.41
C ILE A 154 -9.97 10.98 -7.97
N TYR A 155 -10.78 10.16 -7.31
CA TYR A 155 -10.32 8.90 -6.76
C TYR A 155 -9.99 7.88 -7.86
N ARG A 156 -10.91 7.70 -8.82
CA ARG A 156 -10.75 6.74 -9.92
C ARG A 156 -9.51 7.01 -10.75
N SER A 157 -9.30 8.26 -11.18
CA SER A 157 -8.13 8.62 -11.96
C SER A 157 -6.82 8.38 -11.20
N SER A 158 -6.80 8.64 -9.89
CA SER A 158 -5.62 8.38 -9.07
C SER A 158 -5.29 6.89 -8.95
N LYS A 159 -6.30 6.01 -8.88
CA LYS A 159 -6.08 4.56 -8.79
C LYS A 159 -5.77 3.94 -10.15
N ALA A 160 -6.33 4.45 -11.24
CA ALA A 160 -5.92 4.10 -12.60
C ALA A 160 -4.46 4.51 -12.89
N ALA A 161 -4.07 5.71 -12.46
CA ALA A 161 -2.69 6.17 -12.56
C ALA A 161 -1.73 5.30 -11.70
N LEU A 162 -2.13 4.90 -10.48
CA LEU A 162 -1.35 3.97 -9.66
C LEU A 162 -1.21 2.60 -10.34
N ASN A 163 -2.24 2.12 -11.02
CA ASN A 163 -2.19 0.87 -11.79
C ASN A 163 -1.12 0.97 -12.89
N MET A 164 -1.06 2.08 -13.63
CA MET A 164 -0.01 2.31 -14.64
C MET A 164 1.39 2.41 -14.00
N VAL A 165 1.53 3.09 -12.88
CA VAL A 165 2.80 3.13 -12.11
C VAL A 165 3.23 1.73 -11.72
N THR A 166 2.30 0.87 -11.28
CA THR A 166 2.59 -0.54 -10.92
C THR A 166 3.15 -1.32 -12.11
N VAL A 167 2.54 -1.20 -13.30
CA VAL A 167 3.00 -1.88 -14.51
C VAL A 167 4.42 -1.42 -14.89
N ASN A 168 4.67 -0.11 -14.87
CA ASN A 168 6.00 0.43 -15.19
C ASN A 168 7.05 -0.04 -14.18
N LEU A 169 6.78 0.04 -12.87
CA LEU A 169 7.69 -0.46 -11.84
C LEU A 169 7.98 -1.96 -12.00
N ALA A 170 6.97 -2.76 -12.38
CA ALA A 170 7.15 -4.19 -12.63
C ALA A 170 8.12 -4.46 -13.79
N HIS A 171 8.05 -3.67 -14.86
CA HIS A 171 9.00 -3.77 -15.97
C HIS A 171 10.41 -3.32 -15.57
N ASP A 172 10.54 -2.15 -14.95
CA ASP A 172 11.83 -1.55 -14.59
C ASP A 172 12.59 -2.39 -13.54
N LEU A 173 11.86 -3.01 -12.61
CA LEU A 173 12.46 -3.76 -11.51
C LEU A 173 12.57 -5.27 -11.76
N ARG A 174 12.10 -5.77 -12.91
CA ARG A 174 12.14 -7.21 -13.24
C ARG A 174 13.57 -7.78 -13.25
N SER A 175 14.53 -7.05 -13.79
CA SER A 175 15.93 -7.46 -13.82
C SER A 175 16.57 -7.58 -12.42
N ARG A 176 15.96 -6.93 -11.42
CA ARG A 176 16.35 -7.00 -10.00
C ARG A 176 15.62 -8.13 -9.25
N GLY A 177 14.76 -8.88 -9.93
CA GLY A 177 13.94 -9.94 -9.36
C GLY A 177 12.83 -9.43 -8.41
N ILE A 178 12.46 -8.14 -8.50
CA ILE A 178 11.42 -7.55 -7.65
C ILE A 178 10.05 -7.74 -8.30
N THR A 179 9.15 -8.37 -7.57
CA THR A 179 7.73 -8.52 -7.94
C THR A 179 6.95 -7.28 -7.52
N VAL A 180 6.19 -6.68 -8.44
CA VAL A 180 5.35 -5.50 -8.13
C VAL A 180 3.91 -5.79 -8.50
N LEU A 181 2.97 -5.64 -7.54
CA LEU A 181 1.55 -5.92 -7.73
C LEU A 181 0.66 -4.70 -7.49
N SER A 182 -0.44 -4.62 -8.24
CA SER A 182 -1.59 -3.80 -7.88
C SER A 182 -2.67 -4.66 -7.23
N VAL A 183 -3.24 -4.24 -6.09
CA VAL A 183 -4.23 -5.04 -5.37
C VAL A 183 -5.42 -4.19 -4.93
N HIS A 184 -6.63 -4.67 -5.24
CA HIS A 184 -7.87 -4.15 -4.67
C HIS A 184 -8.15 -4.82 -3.32
N PRO A 185 -8.26 -4.06 -2.22
CA PRO A 185 -8.43 -4.63 -0.88
C PRO A 185 -9.85 -5.10 -0.56
N GLY A 186 -10.80 -5.00 -1.51
CA GLY A 186 -12.23 -5.13 -1.28
C GLY A 186 -12.90 -3.81 -0.88
N TRP A 187 -14.22 -3.81 -0.71
CA TRP A 187 -14.92 -2.70 -0.06
C TRP A 187 -14.94 -2.97 1.44
N VAL A 188 -14.09 -2.25 2.17
CA VAL A 188 -13.68 -2.59 3.54
C VAL A 188 -14.28 -1.61 4.55
N ARG A 189 -14.88 -2.11 5.64
CA ARG A 189 -15.38 -1.31 6.77
C ARG A 189 -14.21 -0.59 7.47
N THR A 190 -14.02 0.65 7.07
CA THR A 190 -13.03 1.61 7.58
C THR A 190 -13.63 3.00 7.51
N ASP A 191 -12.93 4.01 8.04
CA ASP A 191 -13.37 5.42 7.89
C ASP A 191 -13.57 5.83 6.42
N MET A 192 -12.83 5.24 5.50
CA MET A 192 -12.95 5.53 4.06
C MET A 192 -14.10 4.75 3.40
N GLY A 193 -14.28 3.48 3.76
CA GLY A 193 -15.27 2.61 3.12
C GLY A 193 -16.67 2.71 3.71
N GLY A 194 -16.79 3.27 4.92
CA GLY A 194 -18.05 3.37 5.64
C GLY A 194 -18.47 2.07 6.34
N SER A 195 -19.57 2.16 7.11
CA SER A 195 -20.08 1.02 7.90
C SER A 195 -20.82 -0.02 7.05
N SER A 196 -21.32 0.38 5.87
CA SER A 196 -22.07 -0.48 4.93
C SER A 196 -21.17 -1.31 4.02
N ALA A 197 -19.86 -1.19 4.15
CA ALA A 197 -18.91 -1.97 3.33
C ALA A 197 -19.00 -3.47 3.61
N ASP A 198 -18.68 -4.27 2.58
CA ASP A 198 -18.94 -5.71 2.55
C ASP A 198 -18.10 -6.50 3.55
N ILE A 199 -16.82 -6.19 3.68
CA ILE A 199 -15.87 -6.97 4.46
C ILE A 199 -15.20 -6.18 5.58
N SER A 200 -14.69 -6.89 6.59
CA SER A 200 -13.89 -6.28 7.66
C SER A 200 -12.43 -6.00 7.20
N ALA A 201 -11.73 -5.10 7.90
CA ALA A 201 -10.31 -4.90 7.70
C ALA A 201 -9.51 -6.20 7.96
N GLN A 202 -9.94 -6.99 8.94
CA GLN A 202 -9.35 -8.30 9.26
C GLN A 202 -9.44 -9.28 8.08
N THR A 203 -10.62 -9.41 7.47
CA THR A 203 -10.84 -10.29 6.31
C THR A 203 -10.02 -9.83 5.11
N SER A 204 -10.01 -8.53 4.83
CA SER A 204 -9.21 -7.92 3.76
C SER A 204 -7.72 -8.19 3.96
N ALA A 205 -7.18 -7.90 5.14
CA ALA A 205 -5.75 -8.08 5.42
C ALA A 205 -5.34 -9.58 5.35
N ALA A 206 -6.19 -10.50 5.82
CA ALA A 206 -5.92 -11.92 5.73
C ALA A 206 -5.85 -12.40 4.28
N GLY A 207 -6.80 -11.97 3.43
CA GLY A 207 -6.80 -12.31 2.01
C GLY A 207 -5.61 -11.69 1.27
N LEU A 208 -5.29 -10.41 1.54
CA LEU A 208 -4.10 -9.76 0.98
C LEU A 208 -2.82 -10.53 1.32
N ARG A 209 -2.65 -10.95 2.58
CA ARG A 209 -1.48 -11.74 2.99
C ARG A 209 -1.42 -13.10 2.29
N GLN A 210 -2.56 -13.78 2.15
CA GLN A 210 -2.63 -15.05 1.42
C GLN A 210 -2.29 -14.88 -0.06
N LEU A 211 -2.83 -13.84 -0.73
CA LEU A 211 -2.46 -13.50 -2.10
C LEU A 211 -0.95 -13.27 -2.22
N ILE A 212 -0.38 -12.40 -1.36
CA ILE A 212 1.04 -12.05 -1.36
C ILE A 212 1.92 -13.32 -1.19
N SER A 213 1.57 -14.22 -0.28
CA SER A 213 2.33 -15.45 -0.03
C SER A 213 2.33 -16.45 -1.20
N ASN A 214 1.32 -16.38 -2.07
CA ASN A 214 1.16 -17.27 -3.24
C ASN A 214 1.67 -16.64 -4.55
N THR A 215 2.11 -15.38 -4.50
CA THR A 215 2.54 -14.63 -5.69
C THR A 215 4.01 -14.92 -6.02
N THR A 216 4.30 -15.00 -7.31
CA THR A 216 5.65 -15.19 -7.85
C THR A 216 6.04 -14.04 -8.77
N ILE A 217 7.29 -14.03 -9.27
CA ILE A 217 7.77 -13.02 -10.24
C ILE A 217 6.96 -13.03 -11.55
N GLU A 218 6.33 -14.15 -11.91
CA GLU A 218 5.51 -14.24 -13.11
C GLU A 218 4.17 -13.49 -12.98
N ASP A 219 3.77 -13.15 -11.77
CA ASP A 219 2.59 -12.32 -11.51
C ASP A 219 2.91 -10.82 -11.49
N SER A 220 4.20 -10.45 -11.60
CA SER A 220 4.62 -9.05 -11.55
C SER A 220 3.95 -8.23 -12.65
N GLY A 221 3.43 -7.08 -12.28
CA GLY A 221 2.68 -6.21 -13.17
C GLY A 221 1.20 -6.58 -13.31
N ARG A 222 0.65 -7.50 -12.51
CA ARG A 222 -0.78 -7.87 -12.56
C ARG A 222 -1.61 -7.13 -11.51
N PHE A 223 -2.92 -7.12 -11.75
CA PHE A 223 -3.92 -6.55 -10.85
C PHE A 223 -4.81 -7.65 -10.28
N PHE A 224 -4.88 -7.73 -8.95
CA PHE A 224 -5.66 -8.73 -8.24
C PHE A 224 -6.66 -8.09 -7.26
N SER A 225 -7.69 -8.82 -6.91
CA SER A 225 -8.51 -8.58 -5.74
C SER A 225 -7.91 -9.28 -4.51
N TRP A 226 -8.30 -8.84 -3.32
CA TRP A 226 -7.87 -9.39 -2.03
C TRP A 226 -8.09 -10.91 -1.88
N ASP A 227 -9.05 -11.46 -2.60
CA ASP A 227 -9.40 -12.89 -2.61
C ASP A 227 -8.58 -13.72 -3.63
N GLY A 228 -7.63 -13.09 -4.31
CA GLY A 228 -6.77 -13.72 -5.31
C GLY A 228 -7.34 -13.72 -6.72
N SER A 229 -8.57 -13.25 -6.94
CA SER A 229 -9.14 -13.14 -8.29
C SER A 229 -8.42 -12.06 -9.10
N ALA A 230 -8.12 -12.34 -10.38
CA ALA A 230 -7.53 -11.37 -11.29
C ALA A 230 -8.56 -10.29 -11.66
N LEU A 231 -8.10 -9.05 -11.72
CA LEU A 231 -8.89 -7.91 -12.16
C LEU A 231 -8.36 -7.38 -13.48
N PRO A 232 -9.25 -6.96 -14.40
CA PRO A 232 -8.84 -6.26 -15.61
C PRO A 232 -8.40 -4.82 -15.28
N TRP A 233 -7.58 -4.26 -16.16
CA TRP A 233 -7.09 -2.86 -16.02
C TRP A 233 -8.16 -1.78 -16.35
#